data_8b3fd32dbfb303309618740eb479c20c
#
_entry.id   8b3fd32dbfb303309618740eb479c20c
#
_cell.length_a   1.000
_cell.length_b   1.000
_cell.length_c   1.000
_cell.angle_alpha   90.00
_cell.angle_beta   90.00
_cell.angle_gamma   90.00
#
_symmetry.space_group_name_H-M   'P 1'
#
loop_
_entity.id
_entity.type
_entity.pdbx_description
1 polymer ?
#
loop_
_entity_poly.entity_id
_entity_poly.type
_entity_poly.pdbx_seq_one_letter_code
_entity_poly.pdbx_strand_id
1 'polypeptide(L)'
;MKKKTTMGIVLAVLSVLVSCTEDDEYTQGQWIRRSDFDGVARCGASSFTMDGKGYLCCGYRGSNRDLLKDCWAYDIEGNYWTQCADLPDEAAGRHQAAAFALNGKGYVTTGAIKDEPDYLADTWEYDPASDIWTQKDDFAGGMRCGAIGFAVGGYGYVGTGFDDNYLKDFYRFDPNAAAGSQWQIVNGFEGGKRVYGLAFVIDDVAYVGFGENNNTYVEDFYSFDGTTWTRLRDIADTNDDEDYDDDYAIARSSTVAFVIDGKGYVATGDRNGVTSDYWMYDPEQDLWYGDADDDYTPLTSVHYSTGGSSRSQAVGFSTGTRGFVLTGQSGNSYFDDVYELLPYELEDD
;
A
#
# COMPACT_ATOMS: atom_id res chain seq x y z
N MET A 1 -68.42 -44.82 -48.70
CA MET A 1 -67.98 -44.14 -47.46
C MET A 1 -66.47 -44.29 -47.39
N LYS A 2 -65.73 -43.24 -47.68
CA LYS A 2 -64.26 -43.22 -47.62
C LYS A 2 -63.83 -42.54 -46.30
N LYS A 3 -63.15 -43.27 -45.40
CA LYS A 3 -62.56 -42.75 -44.21
C LYS A 3 -61.26 -42.03 -44.60
N LYS A 4 -61.16 -40.76 -44.25
CA LYS A 4 -59.90 -39.97 -44.34
C LYS A 4 -59.15 -40.16 -43.02
N THR A 5 -57.94 -40.70 -43.14
CA THR A 5 -56.98 -40.79 -42.02
C THR A 5 -56.15 -39.54 -42.04
N THR A 6 -56.22 -38.74 -40.98
CA THR A 6 -55.41 -37.54 -40.79
C THR A 6 -54.13 -37.93 -40.04
N MET A 7 -52.96 -37.78 -40.67
CA MET A 7 -51.66 -38.03 -40.11
C MET A 7 -51.19 -36.74 -39.45
N GLY A 8 -51.13 -36.76 -38.14
CA GLY A 8 -50.57 -35.63 -37.36
C GLY A 8 -49.04 -35.66 -37.38
N ILE A 9 -48.49 -34.63 -37.84
CA ILE A 9 -47.03 -34.39 -37.75
C ILE A 9 -46.75 -33.86 -36.35
N VAL A 10 -46.00 -34.64 -35.54
CA VAL A 10 -45.45 -34.18 -34.25
C VAL A 10 -44.10 -33.47 -34.58
N LEU A 11 -44.10 -32.17 -34.44
CA LEU A 11 -42.88 -31.36 -34.53
C LEU A 11 -42.16 -31.47 -33.19
N ALA A 12 -41.07 -32.24 -33.13
CA ALA A 12 -40.18 -32.24 -31.97
C ALA A 12 -39.33 -30.95 -32.00
N VAL A 13 -39.61 -30.03 -31.09
CA VAL A 13 -38.78 -28.87 -30.85
C VAL A 13 -37.59 -29.34 -30.01
N LEU A 14 -36.42 -29.42 -30.64
CA LEU A 14 -35.14 -29.63 -29.95
C LEU A 14 -34.74 -28.29 -29.32
N SER A 15 -35.00 -28.14 -28.02
CA SER A 15 -34.43 -27.03 -27.26
C SER A 15 -32.96 -27.33 -27.07
N VAL A 16 -32.12 -26.63 -27.81
CA VAL A 16 -30.68 -26.53 -27.54
C VAL A 16 -30.56 -25.64 -26.28
N LEU A 17 -30.28 -26.25 -25.15
CA LEU A 17 -29.80 -25.54 -23.99
C LEU A 17 -28.36 -25.11 -24.34
N VAL A 18 -28.20 -23.88 -24.78
CA VAL A 18 -26.92 -23.21 -24.73
C VAL A 18 -26.66 -22.96 -23.24
N SER A 19 -25.85 -23.80 -22.64
CA SER A 19 -25.19 -23.48 -21.39
C SER A 19 -24.21 -22.35 -21.73
N CYS A 20 -24.59 -21.13 -21.45
CA CYS A 20 -23.57 -20.12 -21.18
C CYS A 20 -22.87 -20.61 -19.92
N THR A 21 -21.69 -21.12 -20.04
CA THR A 21 -20.70 -20.96 -18.99
C THR A 21 -20.49 -19.46 -18.93
N GLU A 22 -20.97 -18.79 -17.91
CA GLU A 22 -20.40 -17.54 -17.48
C GLU A 22 -18.96 -17.94 -17.14
N ASP A 23 -18.03 -17.71 -18.06
CA ASP A 23 -16.66 -17.53 -17.69
C ASP A 23 -16.71 -16.30 -16.78
N ASP A 24 -16.40 -16.47 -15.51
CA ASP A 24 -16.12 -15.38 -14.60
C ASP A 24 -14.87 -14.68 -15.16
N GLU A 25 -15.04 -13.79 -16.14
CA GLU A 25 -14.01 -12.86 -16.54
C GLU A 25 -13.73 -11.99 -15.31
N TYR A 26 -12.65 -12.28 -14.63
CA TYR A 26 -12.10 -11.38 -13.62
C TYR A 26 -11.80 -10.07 -14.33
N THR A 27 -12.54 -9.05 -13.95
CA THR A 27 -12.40 -7.74 -14.56
C THR A 27 -11.07 -7.14 -14.09
N GLN A 28 -10.18 -6.90 -15.02
CA GLN A 28 -9.02 -6.05 -14.78
C GLN A 28 -9.54 -4.69 -14.35
N GLY A 29 -9.13 -4.22 -13.17
CA GLY A 29 -9.62 -2.96 -12.63
C GLY A 29 -9.20 -1.76 -13.51
N GLN A 30 -10.02 -0.73 -13.50
CA GLN A 30 -9.74 0.53 -14.19
C GLN A 30 -9.01 1.51 -13.26
N TRP A 31 -7.99 2.19 -13.78
CA TRP A 31 -7.33 3.29 -13.09
C TRP A 31 -7.84 4.64 -13.60
N ILE A 32 -8.36 5.45 -12.68
CA ILE A 32 -8.88 6.79 -13.01
C ILE A 32 -7.94 7.86 -12.46
N ARG A 33 -7.51 8.78 -13.34
CA ARG A 33 -6.78 9.95 -12.89
C ARG A 33 -7.71 10.88 -12.12
N ARG A 34 -7.25 11.31 -10.95
CA ARG A 34 -7.90 12.31 -10.09
C ARG A 34 -7.17 13.66 -10.18
N SER A 35 -7.58 14.63 -9.37
CA SER A 35 -6.87 15.91 -9.31
C SER A 35 -5.42 15.70 -8.92
N ASP A 36 -4.50 16.21 -9.74
CA ASP A 36 -3.08 16.18 -9.44
C ASP A 36 -2.79 16.87 -8.10
N PHE A 37 -1.70 16.50 -7.50
CA PHE A 37 -1.25 17.06 -6.24
C PHE A 37 -0.85 18.54 -6.42
N ASP A 38 -1.48 19.44 -5.68
CA ASP A 38 -1.25 20.89 -5.78
C ASP A 38 0.12 21.33 -5.25
N GLY A 39 0.83 20.47 -4.51
CA GLY A 39 2.17 20.74 -4.03
C GLY A 39 3.24 20.39 -5.04
N VAL A 40 4.46 20.21 -4.58
CA VAL A 40 5.60 19.91 -5.44
C VAL A 40 5.70 18.40 -5.69
N ALA A 41 5.86 17.99 -6.95
CA ALA A 41 6.18 16.62 -7.33
C ALA A 41 7.34 16.05 -6.52
N ARG A 42 7.17 14.87 -5.92
CA ARG A 42 8.06 14.33 -4.91
C ARG A 42 8.07 12.81 -4.86
N CYS A 43 9.03 12.26 -4.14
CA CYS A 43 9.05 10.85 -3.76
C CYS A 43 9.53 10.66 -2.31
N GLY A 44 9.38 9.44 -1.79
CA GLY A 44 9.77 9.11 -0.41
C GLY A 44 9.00 9.91 0.64
N ALA A 45 7.81 10.40 0.31
CA ALA A 45 6.91 11.07 1.24
C ALA A 45 6.30 10.07 2.24
N SER A 46 5.68 10.59 3.28
CA SER A 46 4.88 9.82 4.24
C SER A 46 3.40 10.06 3.99
N SER A 47 2.57 9.03 4.16
CA SER A 47 1.13 9.15 3.99
C SER A 47 0.34 8.42 5.06
N PHE A 48 -0.86 8.90 5.34
CA PHE A 48 -1.85 8.26 6.19
C PHE A 48 -3.25 8.72 5.77
N THR A 49 -4.26 7.93 6.08
CA THR A 49 -5.66 8.23 5.74
C THR A 49 -6.48 8.27 7.01
N MET A 50 -7.32 9.30 7.16
CA MET A 50 -8.28 9.43 8.26
C MET A 50 -9.45 10.31 7.85
N ASP A 51 -10.64 9.99 8.33
CA ASP A 51 -11.87 10.78 8.14
C ASP A 51 -12.15 11.15 6.68
N GLY A 52 -11.95 10.20 5.75
CA GLY A 52 -12.20 10.38 4.31
C GLY A 52 -11.19 11.28 3.59
N LYS A 53 -10.07 11.60 4.22
CA LYS A 53 -8.98 12.37 3.64
C LYS A 53 -7.67 11.59 3.66
N GLY A 54 -6.93 11.68 2.54
CA GLY A 54 -5.55 11.24 2.46
C GLY A 54 -4.61 12.38 2.83
N TYR A 55 -3.62 12.12 3.67
CA TYR A 55 -2.60 13.09 4.06
C TYR A 55 -1.25 12.71 3.48
N LEU A 56 -0.58 13.67 2.86
CA LEU A 56 0.76 13.55 2.27
C LEU A 56 1.68 14.55 2.94
N CYS A 57 2.76 14.07 3.55
CA CYS A 57 3.72 14.91 4.26
C CYS A 57 5.15 14.59 3.86
N CYS A 58 6.04 15.58 3.91
CA CYS A 58 7.48 15.36 3.75
C CYS A 58 7.89 14.84 2.36
N GLY A 59 8.96 14.05 2.29
CA GLY A 59 9.55 13.58 1.05
C GLY A 59 10.66 14.49 0.53
N TYR A 60 11.12 14.21 -0.67
CA TYR A 60 12.13 15.04 -1.34
C TYR A 60 11.82 15.26 -2.81
N ARG A 61 12.43 16.31 -3.38
CA ARG A 61 12.32 16.66 -4.81
C ARG A 61 13.69 16.92 -5.42
N GLY A 62 13.74 16.75 -6.74
CA GLY A 62 14.89 17.15 -7.53
C GLY A 62 16.17 16.38 -7.26
N SER A 63 17.15 16.52 -8.15
CA SER A 63 18.44 15.84 -8.07
C SER A 63 19.27 16.22 -6.83
N ASN A 64 19.00 17.39 -6.22
CA ASN A 64 19.66 17.82 -5.00
C ASN A 64 19.02 17.23 -3.74
N ARG A 65 17.94 16.45 -3.87
CA ARG A 65 17.15 15.93 -2.76
C ARG A 65 16.77 17.01 -1.76
N ASP A 66 16.09 18.06 -2.25
CA ASP A 66 15.56 19.10 -1.36
C ASP A 66 14.46 18.48 -0.49
N LEU A 67 14.71 18.39 0.81
CA LEU A 67 13.79 17.79 1.78
C LEU A 67 12.63 18.72 2.08
N LEU A 68 11.46 18.15 2.21
CA LEU A 68 10.21 18.85 2.39
C LEU A 68 9.69 18.65 3.82
N LYS A 69 8.90 19.62 4.30
CA LYS A 69 8.26 19.63 5.63
C LYS A 69 6.76 19.89 5.51
N ASP A 70 6.30 20.24 4.31
CA ASP A 70 4.90 20.55 4.05
C ASP A 70 4.00 19.33 4.25
N CYS A 71 2.79 19.59 4.65
CA CYS A 71 1.74 18.59 4.78
C CYS A 71 0.50 19.04 4.00
N TRP A 72 -0.17 18.10 3.37
CA TRP A 72 -1.33 18.34 2.52
C TRP A 72 -2.41 17.32 2.79
N ALA A 73 -3.66 17.75 2.73
CA ALA A 73 -4.83 16.89 2.80
C ALA A 73 -5.53 16.83 1.44
N TYR A 74 -5.78 15.62 0.96
CA TYR A 74 -6.60 15.32 -0.18
C TYR A 74 -8.00 14.92 0.28
N ASP A 75 -9.00 15.73 -0.05
CA ASP A 75 -10.40 15.39 0.17
C ASP A 75 -10.81 14.37 -0.90
N ILE A 76 -11.00 13.12 -0.48
CA ILE A 76 -11.21 12.00 -1.39
C ILE A 76 -12.56 12.10 -2.10
N GLU A 77 -13.60 12.59 -1.44
CA GLU A 77 -14.91 12.76 -2.04
C GLU A 77 -14.95 14.00 -2.94
N GLY A 78 -14.39 15.11 -2.46
CA GLY A 78 -14.36 16.38 -3.17
C GLY A 78 -13.34 16.44 -4.32
N ASN A 79 -12.36 15.53 -4.34
CA ASN A 79 -11.28 15.47 -5.34
C ASN A 79 -10.50 16.79 -5.44
N TYR A 80 -10.04 17.31 -4.30
CA TYR A 80 -9.22 18.54 -4.23
C TYR A 80 -8.22 18.47 -3.07
N TRP A 81 -7.14 19.25 -3.17
CA TRP A 81 -6.09 19.36 -2.18
C TRP A 81 -6.26 20.63 -1.31
N THR A 82 -5.79 20.54 -0.08
CA THR A 82 -5.67 21.66 0.85
C THR A 82 -4.35 21.56 1.57
N GLN A 83 -3.58 22.64 1.60
CA GLN A 83 -2.35 22.65 2.39
C GLN A 83 -2.72 22.75 3.89
N CYS A 84 -2.09 21.88 4.68
CA CYS A 84 -2.14 21.86 6.13
C CYS A 84 -0.93 22.59 6.71
N ALA A 85 -0.85 22.71 8.04
CA ALA A 85 0.34 23.20 8.70
C ALA A 85 1.54 22.33 8.38
N ASP A 86 2.65 22.95 8.01
CA ASP A 86 3.94 22.29 7.83
C ASP A 86 4.47 21.74 9.16
N LEU A 87 5.34 20.73 9.13
CA LEU A 87 6.07 20.33 10.32
C LEU A 87 6.78 21.54 10.92
N PRO A 88 6.83 21.68 12.27
CA PRO A 88 7.41 22.83 12.94
C PRO A 88 8.88 23.06 12.59
N ASP A 89 9.39 24.24 12.92
CA ASP A 89 10.78 24.60 12.63
C ASP A 89 11.79 23.69 13.34
N GLU A 90 11.42 23.15 14.48
CA GLU A 90 12.21 22.19 15.26
C GLU A 90 12.32 20.83 14.60
N ALA A 91 11.35 20.45 13.75
CA ALA A 91 11.39 19.21 12.98
C ALA A 91 12.26 19.39 11.72
N ALA A 92 13.08 18.41 11.42
CA ALA A 92 13.82 18.38 10.15
C ALA A 92 12.91 17.96 8.99
N GLY A 93 13.13 18.53 7.81
CA GLY A 93 12.61 17.97 6.55
C GLY A 93 13.17 16.57 6.36
N ARG A 94 12.34 15.63 5.90
CA ARG A 94 12.71 14.21 5.89
C ARG A 94 12.09 13.45 4.74
N HIS A 95 12.62 12.28 4.45
CA HIS A 95 12.05 11.33 3.52
C HIS A 95 12.07 9.91 4.12
N GLN A 96 11.23 9.01 3.55
CA GLN A 96 11.15 7.61 3.99
C GLN A 96 10.90 7.46 5.50
N ALA A 97 10.12 8.36 6.06
CA ALA A 97 9.63 8.28 7.43
C ALA A 97 8.44 7.31 7.51
N ALA A 98 8.34 6.59 8.61
CA ALA A 98 7.15 5.82 8.93
C ALA A 98 5.99 6.74 9.30
N ALA A 99 4.76 6.39 8.86
CA ALA A 99 3.56 7.13 9.20
C ALA A 99 2.37 6.20 9.43
N PHE A 100 1.44 6.64 10.24
CA PHE A 100 0.17 5.95 10.51
C PHE A 100 -0.87 6.94 11.03
N ALA A 101 -2.16 6.57 10.88
CA ALA A 101 -3.26 7.27 11.54
C ALA A 101 -3.73 6.49 12.76
N LEU A 102 -4.03 7.17 13.85
CA LEU A 102 -4.51 6.57 15.09
C LEU A 102 -5.41 7.56 15.84
N ASN A 103 -6.63 7.12 16.20
CA ASN A 103 -7.59 7.91 16.98
C ASN A 103 -7.87 9.32 16.40
N GLY A 104 -8.00 9.42 15.07
CA GLY A 104 -8.25 10.69 14.37
C GLY A 104 -7.07 11.66 14.35
N LYS A 105 -5.86 11.18 14.61
CA LYS A 105 -4.59 11.90 14.51
C LYS A 105 -3.66 11.21 13.51
N GLY A 106 -2.81 11.99 12.84
CA GLY A 106 -1.74 11.47 12.00
C GLY A 106 -0.41 11.47 12.76
N TYR A 107 0.42 10.48 12.51
CA TYR A 107 1.75 10.37 13.11
C TYR A 107 2.80 10.19 12.04
N VAL A 108 3.91 10.92 12.18
CA VAL A 108 5.12 10.79 11.35
C VAL A 108 6.30 10.60 12.28
N THR A 109 7.11 9.57 12.07
CA THR A 109 8.28 9.28 12.89
C THR A 109 9.42 8.73 12.06
N THR A 110 10.64 8.84 12.56
CA THR A 110 11.84 8.34 11.87
C THR A 110 12.09 9.07 10.54
N GLY A 111 12.77 8.42 9.61
CA GLY A 111 13.10 8.97 8.29
C GLY A 111 14.55 9.37 8.16
N ALA A 112 14.97 9.69 6.93
CA ALA A 112 16.31 10.17 6.63
C ALA A 112 16.30 11.67 6.35
N ILE A 113 17.39 12.31 6.72
CA ILE A 113 17.73 13.65 6.25
C ILE A 113 18.76 13.57 5.12
N LYS A 114 19.22 14.70 4.66
CA LYS A 114 20.15 14.74 3.52
C LYS A 114 21.50 14.17 3.94
N ASP A 115 22.03 13.33 3.09
CA ASP A 115 23.36 12.74 3.23
C ASP A 115 23.47 11.75 4.42
N GLU A 116 23.41 10.47 4.10
CA GLU A 116 23.64 9.40 5.08
C GLU A 116 24.96 9.61 5.87
N PRO A 117 25.02 9.26 7.15
CA PRO A 117 24.09 8.35 7.86
C PRO A 117 23.01 9.05 8.70
N ASP A 118 22.60 10.23 8.36
CA ASP A 118 21.72 11.04 9.18
C ASP A 118 20.26 10.56 9.11
N TYR A 119 19.86 9.83 10.15
CA TYR A 119 18.50 9.34 10.36
C TYR A 119 17.85 10.05 11.54
N LEU A 120 16.54 9.95 11.64
CA LEU A 120 15.72 10.56 12.67
C LEU A 120 15.05 9.50 13.55
N ALA A 121 14.71 9.90 14.78
CA ALA A 121 13.89 9.11 15.71
C ALA A 121 12.72 9.92 16.28
N ASP A 122 12.67 11.24 16.04
CA ASP A 122 11.61 12.09 16.54
C ASP A 122 10.23 11.63 16.03
N THR A 123 9.19 11.79 16.85
CA THR A 123 7.81 11.47 16.52
C THR A 123 6.95 12.72 16.61
N TRP A 124 6.14 12.95 15.59
CA TRP A 124 5.25 14.10 15.46
C TRP A 124 3.80 13.64 15.29
N GLU A 125 2.92 14.19 16.10
CA GLU A 125 1.46 14.01 16.02
C GLU A 125 0.83 15.22 15.34
N TYR A 126 0.03 14.98 14.31
CA TYR A 126 -0.80 15.98 13.64
C TYR A 126 -2.24 15.88 14.07
N ASP A 127 -2.80 16.99 14.54
CA ASP A 127 -4.21 17.13 14.87
C ASP A 127 -4.94 17.92 13.76
N PRO A 128 -5.78 17.27 12.92
CA PRO A 128 -6.49 17.95 11.84
C PRO A 128 -7.56 18.93 12.34
N ALA A 129 -8.06 18.77 13.57
CA ALA A 129 -9.08 19.67 14.11
C ALA A 129 -8.50 21.04 14.49
N SER A 130 -7.25 21.11 14.90
CA SER A 130 -6.55 22.33 15.25
C SER A 130 -5.51 22.77 14.21
N ASP A 131 -5.20 21.93 13.24
CA ASP A 131 -4.12 22.09 12.26
C ASP A 131 -2.76 22.34 12.94
N ILE A 132 -2.43 21.51 13.95
CA ILE A 132 -1.22 21.67 14.77
C ILE A 132 -0.43 20.35 14.84
N TRP A 133 0.88 20.46 14.74
CA TRP A 133 1.83 19.40 15.04
C TRP A 133 2.32 19.49 16.50
N THR A 134 2.43 18.34 17.16
CA THR A 134 2.92 18.22 18.55
C THR A 134 3.97 17.12 18.62
N GLN A 135 5.13 17.42 19.18
CA GLN A 135 6.16 16.42 19.40
C GLN A 135 5.71 15.41 20.48
N LYS A 136 5.96 14.13 20.23
CA LYS A 136 5.80 13.01 21.15
C LYS A 136 7.15 12.45 21.57
N ASP A 137 7.16 11.36 22.32
CA ASP A 137 8.40 10.66 22.64
C ASP A 137 9.11 10.22 21.36
N ASP A 138 10.43 10.36 21.34
CA ASP A 138 11.24 9.83 20.25
C ASP A 138 11.05 8.31 20.14
N PHE A 139 11.10 7.80 18.92
CA PHE A 139 10.98 6.39 18.63
C PHE A 139 12.04 5.57 19.38
N ALA A 140 11.61 4.69 20.29
CA ALA A 140 12.52 3.97 21.18
C ALA A 140 13.40 2.93 20.48
N GLY A 141 13.10 2.58 19.22
CA GLY A 141 13.91 1.71 18.38
C GLY A 141 15.15 2.39 17.80
N GLY A 142 15.34 3.69 18.05
CA GLY A 142 16.47 4.48 17.56
C GLY A 142 16.26 5.07 16.17
N MET A 143 17.20 5.89 15.74
CA MET A 143 17.19 6.58 14.46
C MET A 143 17.20 5.57 13.31
N ARG A 144 16.34 5.77 12.31
CA ARG A 144 16.26 4.88 11.12
C ARG A 144 15.43 5.50 9.98
N CYS A 145 15.54 4.95 8.80
CA CYS A 145 14.66 5.27 7.66
C CYS A 145 14.05 4.01 7.05
N GLY A 146 13.04 4.19 6.18
CA GLY A 146 12.40 3.09 5.47
C GLY A 146 11.75 2.05 6.37
N ALA A 147 11.36 2.45 7.59
CA ALA A 147 10.61 1.62 8.52
C ALA A 147 9.13 1.52 8.10
N ILE A 148 8.49 0.43 8.49
CA ILE A 148 7.06 0.18 8.28
C ILE A 148 6.28 0.80 9.44
N GLY A 149 5.16 1.50 9.12
CA GLY A 149 4.25 2.06 10.11
C GLY A 149 2.80 1.60 9.85
N PHE A 150 2.05 1.24 10.91
CA PHE A 150 0.63 0.89 10.85
C PHE A 150 -0.04 1.06 12.21
N ALA A 151 -1.38 0.95 12.26
CA ALA A 151 -2.15 1.00 13.52
C ALA A 151 -3.12 -0.18 13.60
N VAL A 152 -3.15 -0.85 14.77
CA VAL A 152 -4.00 -2.00 15.10
C VAL A 152 -4.35 -1.96 16.60
N GLY A 153 -5.57 -2.34 16.96
CA GLY A 153 -5.98 -2.49 18.35
C GLY A 153 -5.90 -1.19 19.17
N GLY A 154 -6.00 -0.04 18.53
CA GLY A 154 -5.90 1.27 19.19
C GLY A 154 -4.47 1.73 19.50
N TYR A 155 -3.45 1.11 18.89
CA TYR A 155 -2.03 1.44 19.02
C TYR A 155 -1.39 1.63 17.66
N GLY A 156 -0.36 2.50 17.60
CA GLY A 156 0.54 2.59 16.46
C GLY A 156 1.68 1.56 16.58
N TYR A 157 2.18 1.12 15.45
CA TYR A 157 3.34 0.21 15.39
C TYR A 157 4.33 0.71 14.35
N VAL A 158 5.61 0.66 14.70
CA VAL A 158 6.70 0.98 13.79
C VAL A 158 7.81 -0.06 13.95
N GLY A 159 8.34 -0.51 12.85
CA GLY A 159 9.40 -1.52 12.89
C GLY A 159 10.16 -1.65 11.57
N THR A 160 11.15 -2.51 11.59
CA THR A 160 12.09 -2.72 10.47
C THR A 160 12.89 -1.45 10.11
N GLY A 161 13.32 -1.29 8.87
CA GLY A 161 14.06 -0.11 8.43
C GLY A 161 15.57 -0.30 8.44
N PHE A 162 16.29 0.82 8.34
CA PHE A 162 17.73 0.86 8.17
C PHE A 162 18.38 1.99 9.01
N ASP A 163 19.47 1.63 9.73
CA ASP A 163 20.31 2.51 10.56
C ASP A 163 21.80 2.24 10.33
N ASP A 164 22.21 1.99 9.11
CA ASP A 164 23.44 1.34 8.65
C ASP A 164 23.39 -0.20 8.76
N ASN A 165 22.35 -0.73 9.39
CA ASN A 165 22.02 -2.16 9.40
C ASN A 165 20.54 -2.33 9.04
N TYR A 166 20.22 -3.42 8.37
CA TYR A 166 18.84 -3.82 8.18
C TYR A 166 18.26 -4.32 9.50
N LEU A 167 17.06 -3.86 9.83
CA LEU A 167 16.40 -4.10 11.11
C LEU A 167 15.16 -4.98 10.94
N LYS A 168 14.69 -5.59 12.06
CA LYS A 168 13.46 -6.39 12.08
C LYS A 168 12.66 -6.25 13.37
N ASP A 169 13.10 -5.40 14.28
CA ASP A 169 12.40 -5.09 15.52
C ASP A 169 11.12 -4.30 15.25
N PHE A 170 10.13 -4.44 16.13
CA PHE A 170 8.91 -3.65 16.13
C PHE A 170 8.67 -3.03 17.50
N TYR A 171 8.06 -1.84 17.50
CA TYR A 171 7.67 -1.12 18.69
C TYR A 171 6.23 -0.67 18.57
N ARG A 172 5.50 -0.72 19.69
CA ARG A 172 4.14 -0.25 19.85
C ARG A 172 4.15 1.17 20.43
N PHE A 173 3.37 2.04 19.87
CA PHE A 173 3.13 3.40 20.32
C PHE A 173 1.76 3.52 21.00
N ASP A 174 1.75 4.02 22.23
CA ASP A 174 0.53 4.40 22.97
C ASP A 174 0.51 5.91 23.18
N PRO A 175 -0.33 6.67 22.46
CA PRO A 175 -0.39 8.12 22.59
C PRO A 175 -0.88 8.60 23.96
N ASN A 176 -1.54 7.72 24.74
CA ASN A 176 -2.09 8.02 26.05
C ASN A 176 -1.15 7.68 27.19
N ALA A 177 -0.05 7.01 26.91
CA ALA A 177 0.96 6.72 27.93
C ALA A 177 1.68 8.01 28.39
N ALA A 178 2.25 7.97 29.58
CA ALA A 178 3.02 9.10 30.08
C ALA A 178 4.25 9.37 29.20
N ALA A 179 4.64 10.64 29.09
CA ALA A 179 5.85 11.04 28.38
C ALA A 179 7.06 10.25 28.91
N GLY A 180 7.90 9.80 28.00
CA GLY A 180 9.02 8.89 28.25
C GLY A 180 8.65 7.41 28.29
N SER A 181 7.37 7.05 28.03
CA SER A 181 6.86 5.67 28.08
C SER A 181 5.91 5.32 26.94
N GLN A 182 5.82 6.19 25.91
CA GLN A 182 4.86 6.01 24.82
C GLN A 182 5.26 4.85 23.89
N TRP A 183 6.54 4.53 23.79
CA TRP A 183 7.03 3.44 22.94
C TRP A 183 7.43 2.22 23.76
N GLN A 184 7.02 1.03 23.31
CA GLN A 184 7.34 -0.26 23.94
C GLN A 184 7.70 -1.28 22.87
N ILE A 185 8.74 -2.09 23.12
CA ILE A 185 9.14 -3.16 22.21
C ILE A 185 8.06 -4.22 22.07
N VAL A 186 7.87 -4.70 20.84
CA VAL A 186 6.99 -5.83 20.48
C VAL A 186 7.87 -7.00 20.07
N ASN A 187 7.71 -8.13 20.74
CA ASN A 187 8.45 -9.34 20.43
C ASN A 187 7.65 -10.28 19.50
N GLY A 188 8.32 -11.29 18.99
CA GLY A 188 7.69 -12.40 18.27
C GLY A 188 7.68 -12.25 16.74
N PHE A 189 8.13 -11.13 16.18
CA PHE A 189 8.32 -11.06 14.72
C PHE A 189 9.54 -11.90 14.32
N GLU A 190 9.29 -12.95 13.55
CA GLU A 190 10.33 -13.88 13.08
C GLU A 190 10.76 -13.63 11.64
N GLY A 191 10.14 -12.67 10.97
CA GLY A 191 10.44 -12.30 9.59
C GLY A 191 11.86 -11.79 9.36
N GLY A 192 12.24 -11.68 8.11
CA GLY A 192 13.54 -11.19 7.69
C GLY A 192 13.75 -9.71 8.04
N LYS A 193 15.00 -9.32 8.23
CA LYS A 193 15.40 -7.92 8.29
C LYS A 193 15.11 -7.25 6.96
N ARG A 194 14.59 -6.01 6.98
CA ARG A 194 14.22 -5.30 5.74
C ARG A 194 14.17 -3.79 5.89
N VAL A 195 14.32 -3.11 4.77
CA VAL A 195 14.03 -1.69 4.58
C VAL A 195 13.02 -1.54 3.41
N TYR A 196 12.24 -0.47 3.39
CA TYR A 196 11.27 -0.18 2.33
C TYR A 196 10.20 -1.27 2.13
N GLY A 197 9.88 -1.98 3.21
CA GLY A 197 8.71 -2.85 3.27
C GLY A 197 7.43 -2.04 3.41
N LEU A 198 6.31 -2.73 3.44
CA LEU A 198 5.00 -2.13 3.61
C LEU A 198 4.15 -2.87 4.64
N ALA A 199 3.09 -2.19 5.08
CA ALA A 199 1.95 -2.80 5.74
C ALA A 199 0.65 -2.24 5.20
N PHE A 200 -0.41 -3.07 5.24
CA PHE A 200 -1.79 -2.65 5.11
C PHE A 200 -2.63 -3.33 6.19
N VAL A 201 -3.78 -2.73 6.51
CA VAL A 201 -4.63 -3.22 7.62
C VAL A 201 -6.02 -3.53 7.09
N ILE A 202 -6.48 -4.77 7.33
CA ILE A 202 -7.82 -5.25 7.02
C ILE A 202 -8.44 -5.76 8.31
N ASP A 203 -9.62 -5.27 8.68
CA ASP A 203 -10.37 -5.71 9.86
C ASP A 203 -9.53 -5.73 11.15
N ASP A 204 -8.76 -4.67 11.37
CA ASP A 204 -7.86 -4.49 12.52
C ASP A 204 -6.73 -5.54 12.62
N VAL A 205 -6.37 -6.17 11.50
CA VAL A 205 -5.22 -7.05 11.34
C VAL A 205 -4.24 -6.42 10.35
N ALA A 206 -3.00 -6.22 10.75
CA ALA A 206 -1.94 -5.75 9.86
C ALA A 206 -1.32 -6.90 9.07
N TYR A 207 -1.08 -6.66 7.80
CA TYR A 207 -0.35 -7.54 6.88
C TYR A 207 0.98 -6.87 6.53
N VAL A 208 2.09 -7.55 6.79
CA VAL A 208 3.45 -6.98 6.77
C VAL A 208 4.37 -7.83 5.90
N GLY A 209 5.01 -7.20 4.92
CA GLY A 209 5.92 -7.89 4.01
C GLY A 209 6.71 -6.95 3.13
N PHE A 210 7.19 -7.47 2.01
CA PHE A 210 7.93 -6.72 1.01
C PHE A 210 9.24 -6.10 1.53
N GLY A 211 9.85 -5.23 0.73
CA GLY A 211 11.11 -4.59 1.10
C GLY A 211 12.33 -5.40 0.68
N GLU A 212 13.49 -4.93 1.07
CA GLU A 212 14.77 -5.52 0.67
C GLU A 212 15.75 -5.63 1.83
N ASN A 213 16.70 -6.54 1.68
CA ASN A 213 17.84 -6.74 2.56
C ASN A 213 19.07 -7.07 1.72
N ASN A 214 20.10 -6.23 1.75
CA ASN A 214 21.31 -6.40 0.95
C ASN A 214 21.03 -6.62 -0.55
N ASN A 215 20.18 -5.80 -1.15
CA ASN A 215 19.74 -5.87 -2.55
C ASN A 215 19.01 -7.19 -2.92
N THR A 216 18.48 -7.90 -1.95
CA THR A 216 17.61 -9.06 -2.16
C THR A 216 16.23 -8.72 -1.63
N TYR A 217 15.20 -8.91 -2.44
CA TYR A 217 13.82 -8.71 -1.99
C TYR A 217 13.44 -9.77 -0.97
N VAL A 218 12.74 -9.33 0.08
CA VAL A 218 12.32 -10.21 1.17
C VAL A 218 10.96 -10.81 0.80
N GLU A 219 10.86 -12.12 0.86
CA GLU A 219 9.70 -12.87 0.36
C GLU A 219 8.72 -13.25 1.46
N ASP A 220 9.14 -13.25 2.72
CA ASP A 220 8.27 -13.64 3.83
C ASP A 220 7.15 -12.61 4.08
N PHE A 221 5.97 -13.10 4.44
CA PHE A 221 4.77 -12.33 4.69
C PHE A 221 4.12 -12.74 6.00
N TYR A 222 3.61 -11.77 6.74
CA TYR A 222 3.06 -11.97 8.09
C TYR A 222 1.79 -11.18 8.30
N SER A 223 0.87 -11.73 9.11
CA SER A 223 -0.21 -10.97 9.73
C SER A 223 0.09 -10.71 11.20
N PHE A 224 -0.51 -9.62 11.74
CA PHE A 224 -0.40 -9.22 13.14
C PHE A 224 -1.73 -8.68 13.66
N ASP A 225 -2.28 -9.30 14.70
CA ASP A 225 -3.58 -8.96 15.31
C ASP A 225 -3.47 -8.00 16.51
N GLY A 226 -2.32 -7.35 16.71
CA GLY A 226 -2.02 -6.54 17.90
C GLY A 226 -1.33 -7.31 19.02
N THR A 227 -1.30 -8.63 18.95
CA THR A 227 -0.70 -9.51 19.97
C THR A 227 0.20 -10.59 19.39
N THR A 228 -0.21 -11.20 18.30
CA THR A 228 0.40 -12.39 17.71
C THR A 228 0.81 -12.14 16.26
N TRP A 229 2.04 -12.50 15.93
CA TRP A 229 2.52 -12.59 14.56
C TRP A 229 2.23 -13.98 14.01
N THR A 230 1.60 -14.04 12.84
CA THR A 230 1.34 -15.29 12.11
C THR A 230 2.03 -15.23 10.77
N ARG A 231 2.85 -16.23 10.44
CA ARG A 231 3.43 -16.37 9.11
C ARG A 231 2.34 -16.78 8.13
N LEU A 232 2.29 -16.10 7.00
CA LEU A 232 1.42 -16.38 5.87
C LEU A 232 2.23 -17.01 4.72
N ARG A 233 1.60 -17.25 3.58
CA ARG A 233 2.30 -17.66 2.37
C ARG A 233 3.31 -16.60 1.96
N ASP A 234 4.47 -17.04 1.49
CA ASP A 234 5.49 -16.14 0.98
C ASP A 234 4.96 -15.39 -0.27
N ILE A 235 5.47 -14.18 -0.51
CA ILE A 235 5.11 -13.36 -1.67
C ILE A 235 5.90 -13.71 -2.93
N ALA A 236 6.49 -14.88 -2.96
CA ALA A 236 7.07 -15.52 -4.11
C ALA A 236 6.97 -17.04 -3.89
N ASP A 237 6.48 -17.72 -4.88
CA ASP A 237 6.55 -19.17 -5.01
C ASP A 237 7.04 -19.47 -6.43
N THR A 238 8.20 -20.10 -6.54
CA THR A 238 8.86 -20.41 -7.81
C THR A 238 9.39 -21.84 -7.79
N ASN A 239 8.83 -22.69 -6.92
CA ASN A 239 9.21 -24.08 -6.83
C ASN A 239 8.06 -24.97 -7.33
N ASP A 240 8.41 -26.18 -7.80
CA ASP A 240 7.45 -27.17 -8.30
C ASP A 240 6.65 -27.86 -7.15
N ASP A 241 6.39 -27.18 -6.05
CA ASP A 241 5.63 -27.71 -4.91
C ASP A 241 4.14 -27.70 -5.20
N GLU A 242 3.47 -28.83 -5.02
CA GLU A 242 2.05 -29.02 -5.32
C GLU A 242 1.09 -28.30 -4.36
N ASP A 243 1.59 -27.59 -3.33
CA ASP A 243 0.76 -26.92 -2.33
C ASP A 243 0.13 -25.61 -2.85
N TYR A 244 0.66 -25.03 -3.91
CA TYR A 244 0.16 -23.87 -4.61
C TYR A 244 0.54 -24.01 -6.09
N ASP A 245 -0.45 -24.13 -6.94
CA ASP A 245 -0.27 -24.58 -8.33
C ASP A 245 0.31 -23.49 -9.24
N ASP A 246 0.72 -22.35 -8.66
CA ASP A 246 0.98 -21.15 -9.42
C ASP A 246 2.30 -20.50 -9.01
N ASP A 247 3.25 -20.48 -9.93
CA ASP A 247 4.50 -19.72 -9.77
C ASP A 247 4.21 -18.21 -9.79
N TYR A 248 4.46 -17.53 -8.70
CA TYR A 248 4.38 -16.08 -8.66
C TYR A 248 5.60 -15.48 -7.98
N ALA A 249 5.94 -14.26 -8.33
CA ALA A 249 7.04 -13.55 -7.70
C ALA A 249 6.75 -12.05 -7.69
N ILE A 250 6.12 -11.58 -6.62
CA ILE A 250 5.73 -10.18 -6.45
C ILE A 250 6.63 -9.41 -5.49
N ALA A 251 7.62 -10.08 -4.89
CA ALA A 251 8.55 -9.48 -3.95
C ALA A 251 9.28 -8.28 -4.58
N ARG A 252 9.20 -7.13 -3.91
CA ARG A 252 9.74 -5.84 -4.35
C ARG A 252 9.95 -4.90 -3.17
N SER A 253 10.58 -3.76 -3.38
CA SER A 253 10.73 -2.70 -2.38
C SER A 253 10.07 -1.40 -2.83
N SER A 254 9.92 -0.44 -1.91
CA SER A 254 9.40 0.91 -2.21
C SER A 254 8.08 0.91 -2.97
N THR A 255 7.21 -0.04 -2.65
CA THR A 255 5.89 -0.28 -3.24
C THR A 255 4.80 0.41 -2.42
N VAL A 256 3.62 0.55 -3.02
CA VAL A 256 2.43 1.14 -2.40
C VAL A 256 1.46 0.04 -2.04
N ALA A 257 0.77 0.19 -0.89
CA ALA A 257 -0.37 -0.66 -0.56
C ALA A 257 -1.61 0.16 -0.19
N PHE A 258 -2.77 -0.40 -0.47
CA PHE A 258 -4.08 0.11 -0.08
C PHE A 258 -5.09 -1.03 0.03
N VAL A 259 -6.22 -0.77 0.66
CA VAL A 259 -7.29 -1.75 0.89
C VAL A 259 -8.56 -1.29 0.21
N ILE A 260 -9.22 -2.19 -0.51
CA ILE A 260 -10.55 -1.99 -1.10
C ILE A 260 -11.39 -3.23 -0.78
N ASP A 261 -12.54 -3.04 -0.12
CA ASP A 261 -13.55 -4.06 0.18
C ASP A 261 -12.98 -5.35 0.81
N GLY A 262 -12.08 -5.17 1.79
CA GLY A 262 -11.49 -6.28 2.53
C GLY A 262 -10.38 -7.04 1.78
N LYS A 263 -9.95 -6.54 0.62
CA LYS A 263 -8.78 -7.06 -0.12
C LYS A 263 -7.62 -6.09 -0.04
N GLY A 264 -6.40 -6.62 0.08
CA GLY A 264 -5.17 -5.84 0.02
C GLY A 264 -4.69 -5.69 -1.42
N TYR A 265 -4.25 -4.51 -1.80
CA TYR A 265 -3.67 -4.25 -3.11
C TYR A 265 -2.25 -3.71 -2.94
N VAL A 266 -1.35 -4.19 -3.79
CA VAL A 266 0.04 -3.76 -3.85
C VAL A 266 0.34 -3.31 -5.27
N ALA A 267 0.87 -2.11 -5.43
CA ALA A 267 1.08 -1.52 -6.74
C ALA A 267 2.45 -0.82 -6.83
N THR A 268 3.02 -0.78 -8.03
CA THR A 268 4.28 -0.07 -8.32
C THR A 268 5.47 -0.62 -7.52
N GLY A 269 6.53 0.15 -7.34
CA GLY A 269 7.71 -0.23 -6.57
C GLY A 269 8.93 -0.50 -7.42
N ASP A 270 9.95 -1.09 -6.79
CA ASP A 270 11.18 -1.50 -7.43
C ASP A 270 11.34 -3.04 -7.37
N ARG A 271 11.46 -3.64 -8.57
CA ARG A 271 11.77 -5.05 -8.76
C ARG A 271 12.77 -5.18 -9.92
N ASN A 272 14.06 -4.96 -9.62
CA ASN A 272 15.10 -4.82 -10.64
C ASN A 272 14.83 -3.68 -11.65
N GLY A 273 14.17 -2.63 -11.18
CA GLY A 273 13.68 -1.49 -11.92
C GLY A 273 12.25 -1.12 -11.48
N VAL A 274 11.84 0.11 -11.79
CA VAL A 274 10.52 0.60 -11.40
C VAL A 274 9.41 -0.13 -12.16
N THR A 275 8.35 -0.49 -11.45
CA THR A 275 7.20 -1.24 -11.99
C THR A 275 5.94 -0.39 -12.04
N SER A 276 4.96 -0.85 -12.81
CA SER A 276 3.61 -0.25 -12.89
C SER A 276 2.50 -1.27 -12.65
N ASP A 277 2.86 -2.52 -12.43
CA ASP A 277 1.91 -3.60 -12.13
C ASP A 277 1.31 -3.48 -10.74
N TYR A 278 0.19 -4.15 -10.53
CA TYR A 278 -0.43 -4.30 -9.21
C TYR A 278 -0.94 -5.72 -8.99
N TRP A 279 -1.10 -6.09 -7.72
CA TRP A 279 -1.56 -7.40 -7.27
C TRP A 279 -2.61 -7.24 -6.18
N MET A 280 -3.56 -8.17 -6.13
CA MET A 280 -4.58 -8.25 -5.08
C MET A 280 -4.27 -9.41 -4.13
N TYR A 281 -4.43 -9.18 -2.84
CA TYR A 281 -4.34 -10.19 -1.80
C TYR A 281 -5.70 -10.48 -1.19
N ASP A 282 -6.06 -11.76 -1.14
CA ASP A 282 -7.25 -12.25 -0.45
C ASP A 282 -6.88 -12.83 0.92
N PRO A 283 -7.21 -12.16 2.04
CA PRO A 283 -6.87 -12.65 3.36
C PRO A 283 -7.66 -13.89 3.81
N GLU A 284 -8.81 -14.18 3.21
CA GLU A 284 -9.60 -15.37 3.54
C GLU A 284 -8.97 -16.65 2.98
N GLN A 285 -8.29 -16.52 1.86
CA GLN A 285 -7.64 -17.64 1.17
C GLN A 285 -6.13 -17.66 1.42
N ASP A 286 -5.54 -16.57 1.90
CA ASP A 286 -4.10 -16.33 1.96
C ASP A 286 -3.44 -16.49 0.58
N LEU A 287 -4.05 -15.83 -0.45
CA LEU A 287 -3.64 -15.93 -1.83
C LEU A 287 -3.46 -14.55 -2.49
N TRP A 288 -2.53 -14.51 -3.43
CA TRP A 288 -2.30 -13.36 -4.30
C TRP A 288 -2.85 -13.63 -5.69
N TYR A 289 -3.48 -12.64 -6.27
CA TYR A 289 -4.09 -12.71 -7.59
C TYR A 289 -3.44 -11.69 -8.52
N GLY A 290 -3.05 -12.19 -9.69
CA GLY A 290 -2.63 -11.41 -10.84
C GLY A 290 -3.71 -11.30 -11.90
N ASP A 291 -3.34 -11.36 -13.18
CA ASP A 291 -4.26 -11.38 -14.32
C ASP A 291 -5.01 -12.72 -14.39
N ALA A 292 -6.30 -12.66 -14.70
CA ALA A 292 -7.21 -13.80 -14.67
C ALA A 292 -6.95 -14.89 -15.72
N ASP A 293 -6.28 -14.55 -16.82
CA ASP A 293 -6.02 -15.51 -17.91
C ASP A 293 -4.72 -16.31 -17.72
N ASP A 294 -3.91 -15.93 -16.74
CA ASP A 294 -2.65 -16.60 -16.47
C ASP A 294 -2.30 -16.29 -15.00
N ASP A 295 -2.42 -17.27 -14.14
CA ASP A 295 -2.30 -17.17 -12.68
C ASP A 295 -0.98 -16.54 -12.19
N TYR A 296 -0.08 -16.26 -13.11
CA TYR A 296 1.24 -15.66 -12.89
C TYR A 296 1.41 -14.24 -13.38
N THR A 297 0.44 -13.72 -14.13
CA THR A 297 0.59 -12.38 -14.70
C THR A 297 0.14 -11.35 -13.68
N PRO A 298 0.97 -10.36 -13.33
CA PRO A 298 0.51 -9.25 -12.51
C PRO A 298 -0.73 -8.66 -13.14
N LEU A 299 -1.71 -8.28 -12.32
CA LEU A 299 -2.84 -7.48 -12.77
C LEU A 299 -2.22 -6.31 -13.53
N THR A 300 -2.29 -6.38 -14.86
CA THR A 300 -1.45 -5.54 -15.67
C THR A 300 -1.90 -4.11 -15.59
N SER A 301 -0.94 -3.26 -15.54
CA SER A 301 -1.09 -1.84 -15.74
C SER A 301 -1.47 -1.47 -17.19
N VAL A 302 -2.19 -2.33 -17.91
CA VAL A 302 -2.77 -1.90 -19.20
C VAL A 302 -3.52 -0.59 -18.98
N HIS A 303 -4.05 -0.40 -17.80
CA HIS A 303 -4.74 0.79 -17.35
C HIS A 303 -3.81 1.91 -16.85
N TYR A 304 -2.54 1.64 -16.51
CA TYR A 304 -1.53 2.69 -16.42
C TYR A 304 -1.24 3.32 -17.80
N SER A 305 -1.64 2.67 -18.89
CA SER A 305 -1.57 3.25 -20.22
C SER A 305 -2.41 4.52 -20.37
N THR A 306 -3.37 4.76 -19.48
CA THR A 306 -4.14 6.02 -19.42
C THR A 306 -3.37 7.18 -18.80
N GLY A 307 -2.08 7.00 -18.47
CA GLY A 307 -1.18 8.09 -18.07
C GLY A 307 -0.30 7.82 -16.85
N GLY A 308 -0.51 6.74 -16.11
CA GLY A 308 0.36 6.38 -14.99
C GLY A 308 1.70 5.82 -15.47
N SER A 309 2.79 6.29 -14.90
CA SER A 309 4.14 5.80 -15.20
C SER A 309 4.60 4.80 -14.18
N SER A 310 5.43 3.85 -14.62
CA SER A 310 6.20 2.98 -13.70
C SER A 310 6.95 3.83 -12.70
N ARG A 311 6.85 3.51 -11.40
CA ARG A 311 7.41 4.34 -10.35
C ARG A 311 7.76 3.54 -9.09
N SER A 312 8.62 4.11 -8.27
CA SER A 312 8.92 3.67 -6.90
C SER A 312 8.84 4.84 -5.93
N GLN A 313 8.87 4.54 -4.63
CA GLN A 313 8.79 5.55 -3.57
C GLN A 313 7.56 6.47 -3.69
N ALA A 314 6.49 5.95 -4.29
CA ALA A 314 5.17 6.54 -4.29
C ALA A 314 4.51 6.33 -2.92
N VAL A 315 3.37 6.96 -2.70
CA VAL A 315 2.53 6.72 -1.52
C VAL A 315 1.11 6.33 -1.94
N GLY A 316 0.37 5.75 -1.02
CA GLY A 316 -1.02 5.38 -1.22
C GLY A 316 -1.95 5.95 -0.17
N PHE A 317 -3.21 6.09 -0.55
CA PHE A 317 -4.31 6.32 0.37
C PHE A 317 -5.29 5.16 0.30
N SER A 318 -5.91 4.83 1.43
CA SER A 318 -6.93 3.80 1.53
C SER A 318 -8.06 4.25 2.46
N THR A 319 -9.30 4.15 1.99
CA THR A 319 -10.48 4.36 2.85
C THR A 319 -11.12 3.04 3.29
N GLY A 320 -10.59 1.91 2.84
CA GLY A 320 -11.21 0.60 2.98
C GLY A 320 -12.17 0.24 1.83
N THR A 321 -12.61 1.24 1.06
CA THR A 321 -13.47 1.05 -0.14
C THR A 321 -12.91 1.74 -1.38
N ARG A 322 -11.90 2.59 -1.23
CA ARG A 322 -11.23 3.31 -2.30
C ARG A 322 -9.72 3.28 -2.06
N GLY A 323 -8.95 3.08 -3.11
CA GLY A 323 -7.50 2.97 -3.07
C GLY A 323 -6.81 3.85 -4.12
N PHE A 324 -5.70 4.48 -3.74
CA PHE A 324 -5.03 5.48 -4.55
C PHE A 324 -3.52 5.27 -4.57
N VAL A 325 -2.91 5.62 -5.69
CA VAL A 325 -1.45 5.72 -5.87
C VAL A 325 -1.13 7.13 -6.34
N LEU A 326 -0.13 7.74 -5.72
CA LEU A 326 0.26 9.12 -6.06
C LEU A 326 1.74 9.36 -5.82
N THR A 327 2.28 10.39 -6.45
CA THR A 327 3.67 10.84 -6.34
C THR A 327 4.68 9.76 -6.75
N GLY A 328 5.89 9.77 -6.21
CA GLY A 328 6.94 8.80 -6.54
C GLY A 328 7.88 9.30 -7.63
N GLN A 329 8.76 8.42 -8.06
CA GLN A 329 9.77 8.74 -9.08
C GLN A 329 10.02 7.60 -10.07
N SER A 330 10.50 7.97 -11.26
CA SER A 330 11.09 7.07 -12.25
C SER A 330 12.34 7.73 -12.84
N GLY A 331 13.50 7.17 -12.52
CA GLY A 331 14.77 7.82 -12.85
C GLY A 331 14.88 9.22 -12.23
N ASN A 332 14.95 10.24 -13.05
CA ASN A 332 15.01 11.65 -12.61
C ASN A 332 13.65 12.38 -12.69
N SER A 333 12.58 11.69 -13.01
CA SER A 333 11.24 12.23 -13.06
C SER A 333 10.54 12.04 -11.74
N TYR A 334 9.95 13.09 -11.20
CA TYR A 334 9.13 13.09 -9.99
C TYR A 334 7.68 13.34 -10.39
N PHE A 335 6.75 12.66 -9.73
CA PHE A 335 5.34 12.71 -10.10
C PHE A 335 4.53 13.50 -9.07
N ASP A 336 3.45 14.11 -9.55
CA ASP A 336 2.40 14.80 -8.79
C ASP A 336 1.00 14.29 -9.14
N ASP A 337 0.91 13.30 -10.03
CA ASP A 337 -0.34 12.70 -10.45
C ASP A 337 -0.95 11.81 -9.35
N VAL A 338 -2.26 11.67 -9.39
CA VAL A 338 -3.07 10.85 -8.49
C VAL A 338 -3.93 9.90 -9.30
N TYR A 339 -3.84 8.62 -9.02
CA TYR A 339 -4.65 7.58 -9.65
C TYR A 339 -5.44 6.80 -8.60
N GLU A 340 -6.69 6.53 -8.89
CA GLU A 340 -7.58 5.68 -8.10
C GLU A 340 -7.85 4.38 -8.86
N LEU A 341 -7.76 3.26 -8.15
CA LEU A 341 -8.14 1.96 -8.68
C LEU A 341 -9.64 1.72 -8.47
N LEU A 342 -10.35 1.36 -9.55
CA LEU A 342 -11.70 0.81 -9.55
C LEU A 342 -11.60 -0.68 -9.92
N PRO A 343 -11.46 -1.60 -8.94
CA PRO A 343 -11.04 -2.98 -9.21
C PRO A 343 -12.10 -3.83 -9.93
N TYR A 344 -13.35 -3.37 -9.97
CA TYR A 344 -14.48 -4.10 -10.54
C TYR A 344 -15.07 -3.44 -11.79
N GLU A 345 -14.45 -2.39 -12.30
CA GLU A 345 -14.89 -1.73 -13.52
C GLU A 345 -14.02 -2.15 -14.70
N LEU A 346 -14.68 -2.50 -15.81
CA LEU A 346 -14.00 -2.71 -17.09
C LEU A 346 -13.64 -1.36 -17.71
N GLU A 347 -12.51 -1.32 -18.42
CA GLU A 347 -12.21 -0.19 -19.28
C GLU A 347 -13.26 -0.13 -20.39
N ASP A 348 -13.92 1.02 -20.58
CA ASP A 348 -14.80 1.25 -21.71
C ASP A 348 -13.93 1.36 -22.99
N ASP A 349 -14.16 0.47 -23.98
CA ASP A 349 -13.52 0.43 -25.31
C ASP A 349 -13.71 1.74 -26.13
#